data_22409d5deb73ea5276f476a3873acddc
#
_entry.id   22409d5deb73ea5276f476a3873acddc
#
_cell.length_a   1.000
_cell.length_b   1.000
_cell.length_c   1.000
_cell.angle_alpha   90.00
_cell.angle_beta   90.00
_cell.angle_gamma   90.00
#
_symmetry.space_group_name_H-M   'P 1'
#
loop_
_entity.id
_entity.type
_entity.pdbx_description
1 polymer ?
#
loop_
_entity_poly.entity_id
_entity_poly.type
_entity_poly.pdbx_seq_one_letter_code
_entity_poly.pdbx_strand_id
1 'polypeptide(L)'
;MNETQSTGKLKHNMGTLIILCISGAMAYSLPYFRNYYYDDFVALFNLTNTQMGALGSAYGGFSIIAYFLGGFCADRWPARKLMTLSLVVTGLMGFILLLRPPYPVLLAIHALWGITSILTFWNALIKALRSIASSDEQGRVFGLFEGGRGITNMVQSALMLAAFGFISAKFSSKAGLFTVIIVYSLIDVILGLLIFFFYKEPEFHRETKALVDVPQLKRVLKMPTTWLHVLIIFCSYAMCCSYFYLTPYATAAFGASAVVAAALGYFSQYMRPIGCFASGFLADKIGSSKVAAISFIIMIVGIVGVVLTPASKSMVWMLLVFCAGIFASMYAAQSMHFAIMEEGDYPLECTGTATAILTPLGYSVEFFAPMVAGVCLDKWAGPTGYKVFFCILAGVAGLGLIATLLWMAKTKDRRAELAASKKTAKKA
;
A
#
# COMPACT_ATOMS: atom_id res chain seq x y z
N MET A 1 25.92 -25.13 -20.22
CA MET A 1 26.24 -24.04 -19.28
C MET A 1 25.95 -24.53 -17.85
N ASN A 2 26.96 -24.50 -17.00
CA ASN A 2 27.07 -25.30 -15.79
C ASN A 2 25.96 -24.98 -14.74
N GLU A 3 25.16 -25.98 -14.40
CA GLU A 3 24.14 -25.98 -13.35
C GLU A 3 24.69 -25.81 -11.91
N THR A 4 26.02 -25.86 -11.75
CA THR A 4 26.67 -25.84 -10.41
C THR A 4 26.96 -24.44 -9.84
N GLN A 5 26.63 -23.35 -10.56
CA GLN A 5 26.84 -21.97 -10.05
C GLN A 5 25.59 -21.27 -9.48
N SER A 6 24.46 -21.96 -9.31
CA SER A 6 23.19 -21.32 -8.95
C SER A 6 22.91 -21.20 -7.44
N THR A 7 23.44 -22.09 -6.62
CA THR A 7 23.18 -22.10 -5.18
C THR A 7 24.04 -21.07 -4.45
N GLY A 8 23.42 -20.01 -3.95
CA GLY A 8 24.09 -18.99 -3.13
C GLY A 8 24.19 -17.60 -3.75
N LYS A 9 23.56 -17.33 -4.90
CA LYS A 9 23.55 -16.02 -5.55
C LYS A 9 22.96 -14.95 -4.62
N LEU A 10 21.88 -15.28 -3.92
CA LEU A 10 21.25 -14.40 -2.95
C LEU A 10 22.18 -14.06 -1.78
N LYS A 11 22.90 -15.04 -1.25
CA LYS A 11 23.86 -14.81 -0.15
C LYS A 11 24.95 -13.80 -0.54
N HIS A 12 25.44 -13.86 -1.77
CA HIS A 12 26.43 -12.91 -2.30
C HIS A 12 25.85 -11.49 -2.47
N ASN A 13 24.53 -11.40 -2.70
CA ASN A 13 23.83 -10.12 -2.93
C ASN A 13 23.05 -9.60 -1.69
N MET A 14 23.34 -10.10 -0.48
CA MET A 14 22.62 -9.68 0.73
C MET A 14 22.69 -8.17 1.01
N GLY A 15 23.85 -7.54 0.78
CA GLY A 15 24.00 -6.08 0.90
C GLY A 15 23.07 -5.33 -0.04
N THR A 16 22.96 -5.78 -1.28
CA THR A 16 22.01 -5.23 -2.26
C THR A 16 20.55 -5.45 -1.81
N LEU A 17 20.22 -6.64 -1.31
CA LEU A 17 18.88 -6.93 -0.79
C LEU A 17 18.50 -5.98 0.35
N ILE A 18 19.41 -5.71 1.29
CA ILE A 18 19.16 -4.76 2.39
C ILE A 18 18.87 -3.36 1.85
N ILE A 19 19.65 -2.85 0.90
CA ILE A 19 19.40 -1.57 0.25
C ILE A 19 18.02 -1.56 -0.41
N LEU A 20 17.66 -2.63 -1.13
CA LEU A 20 16.35 -2.74 -1.78
C LEU A 20 15.19 -2.82 -0.77
N CYS A 21 15.37 -3.49 0.37
CA CYS A 21 14.37 -3.54 1.45
C CYS A 21 14.11 -2.13 2.02
N ILE A 22 15.18 -1.40 2.33
CA ILE A 22 15.08 -0.04 2.87
C ILE A 22 14.46 0.88 1.82
N SER A 23 14.92 0.83 0.58
CA SER A 23 14.39 1.66 -0.52
C SER A 23 12.93 1.35 -0.82
N GLY A 24 12.52 0.08 -0.78
CA GLY A 24 11.14 -0.35 -0.97
C GLY A 24 10.18 0.11 0.12
N ALA A 25 10.69 0.39 1.32
CA ALA A 25 9.93 1.02 2.40
C ALA A 25 9.89 2.55 2.25
N MET A 26 11.06 3.16 2.02
CA MET A 26 11.23 4.62 2.07
C MET A 26 10.61 5.34 0.87
N ALA A 27 10.61 4.76 -0.33
CA ALA A 27 10.05 5.36 -1.54
C ALA A 27 8.59 5.83 -1.41
N TYR A 28 7.85 5.28 -0.46
CA TYR A 28 6.45 5.65 -0.17
C TYR A 28 6.31 6.56 1.04
N SER A 29 7.36 6.71 1.85
CA SER A 29 7.28 7.46 3.11
C SER A 29 7.00 8.93 2.87
N LEU A 30 7.70 9.57 1.93
CA LEU A 30 7.52 10.97 1.60
C LEU A 30 6.16 11.27 0.93
N PRO A 31 5.67 10.50 -0.07
CA PRO A 31 4.32 10.69 -0.61
C PRO A 31 3.19 10.56 0.40
N TYR A 32 3.35 9.72 1.44
CA TYR A 32 2.29 9.42 2.39
C TYR A 32 2.44 10.10 3.76
N PHE A 33 3.59 10.74 4.10
CA PHE A 33 3.82 11.32 5.44
C PHE A 33 2.72 12.31 5.85
N ARG A 34 2.16 13.08 4.92
CA ARG A 34 1.09 14.04 5.15
C ARG A 34 -0.15 13.41 5.82
N ASN A 35 -0.38 12.12 5.61
CA ASN A 35 -1.52 11.41 6.17
C ASN A 35 -1.32 11.09 7.66
N TYR A 36 -0.07 10.90 8.11
CA TYR A 36 0.27 10.67 9.52
C TYR A 36 0.26 11.98 10.32
N TYR A 37 0.60 13.10 9.66
CA TYR A 37 0.67 14.45 10.24
C TYR A 37 -0.39 15.36 9.60
N TYR A 38 -1.62 14.84 9.48
CA TYR A 38 -2.68 15.44 8.66
C TYR A 38 -2.98 16.89 9.07
N ASP A 39 -3.29 17.12 10.36
CA ASP A 39 -3.67 18.44 10.86
C ASP A 39 -2.54 19.47 10.73
N ASP A 40 -1.30 19.05 11.05
CA ASP A 40 -0.12 19.90 10.93
C ASP A 40 0.19 20.23 9.47
N PHE A 41 -0.01 19.28 8.53
CA PHE A 41 0.18 19.51 7.10
C PHE A 41 -0.87 20.47 6.54
N VAL A 42 -2.14 20.26 6.88
CA VAL A 42 -3.24 21.15 6.48
C VAL A 42 -3.00 22.58 7.00
N ALA A 43 -2.61 22.71 8.27
CA ALA A 43 -2.31 24.01 8.88
C ALA A 43 -1.07 24.67 8.26
N LEU A 44 0.00 23.90 7.95
CA LEU A 44 1.24 24.44 7.38
C LEU A 44 1.04 25.09 6.01
N PHE A 45 0.19 24.47 5.17
CA PHE A 45 -0.06 24.90 3.79
C PHE A 45 -1.39 25.65 3.60
N ASN A 46 -2.15 25.91 4.69
CA ASN A 46 -3.47 26.54 4.68
C ASN A 46 -4.44 25.87 3.68
N LEU A 47 -4.54 24.53 3.76
CA LEU A 47 -5.38 23.76 2.85
C LEU A 47 -6.79 23.56 3.43
N THR A 48 -7.79 23.44 2.55
CA THR A 48 -9.05 22.81 2.91
C THR A 48 -8.89 21.29 2.93
N ASN A 49 -9.82 20.57 3.57
CA ASN A 49 -9.78 19.11 3.53
C ASN A 49 -10.00 18.56 2.11
N THR A 50 -10.82 19.24 1.29
CA THR A 50 -10.98 18.90 -0.13
C THR A 50 -9.67 19.06 -0.89
N GLN A 51 -8.92 20.14 -0.66
CA GLN A 51 -7.60 20.32 -1.25
C GLN A 51 -6.62 19.23 -0.80
N MET A 52 -6.61 18.89 0.48
CA MET A 52 -5.79 17.80 1.02
C MET A 52 -6.17 16.45 0.39
N GLY A 53 -7.47 16.18 0.23
CA GLY A 53 -7.98 15.00 -0.49
C GLY A 53 -7.55 14.98 -1.96
N ALA A 54 -7.60 16.13 -2.65
CA ALA A 54 -7.18 16.27 -4.03
C ALA A 54 -5.69 15.96 -4.24
N LEU A 55 -4.81 16.26 -3.26
CA LEU A 55 -3.41 15.83 -3.31
C LEU A 55 -3.29 14.29 -3.35
N GLY A 56 -4.09 13.59 -2.53
CA GLY A 56 -4.14 12.13 -2.56
C GLY A 56 -4.69 11.58 -3.87
N SER A 57 -5.76 12.20 -4.37
CA SER A 57 -6.36 11.83 -5.67
C SER A 57 -5.41 12.08 -6.85
N ALA A 58 -4.63 13.14 -6.82
CA ALA A 58 -3.59 13.38 -7.84
C ALA A 58 -2.53 12.27 -7.83
N TYR A 59 -2.03 11.91 -6.64
CA TYR A 59 -1.12 10.78 -6.48
C TYR A 59 -1.75 9.48 -7.04
N GLY A 60 -2.94 9.10 -6.57
CA GLY A 60 -3.63 7.87 -6.98
C GLY A 60 -3.97 7.82 -8.47
N GLY A 61 -4.46 8.93 -9.03
CA GLY A 61 -4.82 9.02 -10.45
C GLY A 61 -3.60 8.79 -11.38
N PHE A 62 -2.48 9.43 -11.08
CA PHE A 62 -1.25 9.24 -11.84
C PHE A 62 -0.61 7.87 -11.58
N SER A 63 -0.77 7.30 -10.37
CA SER A 63 -0.35 5.92 -10.07
C SER A 63 -1.09 4.89 -10.90
N ILE A 64 -2.40 5.05 -11.16
CA ILE A 64 -3.18 4.16 -12.02
C ILE A 64 -2.58 4.10 -13.42
N ILE A 65 -2.32 5.27 -14.02
CA ILE A 65 -1.68 5.37 -15.34
C ILE A 65 -0.28 4.72 -15.31
N ALA A 66 0.45 4.98 -14.24
CA ALA A 66 1.79 4.45 -14.04
C ALA A 66 1.82 2.90 -13.91
N TYR A 67 0.81 2.28 -13.33
CA TYR A 67 0.70 0.81 -13.28
C TYR A 67 0.62 0.18 -14.67
N PHE A 68 -0.14 0.78 -15.60
CA PHE A 68 -0.22 0.26 -16.96
C PHE A 68 1.10 0.41 -17.74
N LEU A 69 1.83 1.48 -17.51
CA LEU A 69 3.06 1.80 -18.26
C LEU A 69 4.33 1.27 -17.59
N GLY A 70 4.29 0.94 -16.31
CA GLY A 70 5.48 0.66 -15.50
C GLY A 70 6.22 -0.61 -15.92
N GLY A 71 5.51 -1.67 -16.32
CA GLY A 71 6.12 -2.88 -16.87
C GLY A 71 6.93 -2.58 -18.13
N PHE A 72 6.34 -1.81 -19.05
CA PHE A 72 7.00 -1.38 -20.27
C PHE A 72 8.29 -0.57 -20.02
N CYS A 73 8.25 0.32 -19.03
CA CYS A 73 9.42 1.09 -18.64
C CYS A 73 10.53 0.17 -18.07
N ALA A 74 10.19 -0.76 -17.17
CA ALA A 74 11.12 -1.68 -16.55
C ALA A 74 11.79 -2.62 -17.58
N ASP A 75 11.10 -2.96 -18.67
CA ASP A 75 11.62 -3.82 -19.74
C ASP A 75 12.56 -3.08 -20.70
N ARG A 76 12.45 -1.74 -20.79
CA ARG A 76 13.20 -0.93 -21.77
C ARG A 76 14.38 -0.17 -21.18
N TRP A 77 14.37 0.08 -19.87
CA TRP A 77 15.43 0.81 -19.20
C TRP A 77 16.03 0.01 -18.05
N PRO A 78 17.32 0.25 -17.74
CA PRO A 78 17.99 -0.40 -16.63
C PRO A 78 17.30 -0.10 -15.30
N ALA A 79 17.03 -1.13 -14.50
CA ALA A 79 16.36 -1.01 -13.20
C ALA A 79 17.13 -0.06 -12.25
N ARG A 80 18.47 -0.11 -12.29
CA ARG A 80 19.34 0.81 -11.53
C ARG A 80 19.01 2.27 -11.82
N LYS A 81 18.93 2.67 -13.08
CA LYS A 81 18.66 4.05 -13.48
C LYS A 81 17.24 4.47 -13.10
N LEU A 82 16.26 3.60 -13.29
CA LEU A 82 14.86 3.88 -12.97
C LEU A 82 14.66 4.09 -11.47
N MET A 83 15.17 3.20 -10.62
CA MET A 83 15.06 3.33 -9.17
C MET A 83 15.82 4.56 -8.64
N THR A 84 17.02 4.82 -9.15
CA THR A 84 17.80 6.01 -8.80
C THR A 84 17.03 7.28 -9.15
N LEU A 85 16.54 7.39 -10.40
CA LEU A 85 15.74 8.54 -10.85
C LEU A 85 14.52 8.76 -9.94
N SER A 86 13.80 7.68 -9.65
CA SER A 86 12.62 7.74 -8.80
C SER A 86 12.92 8.33 -7.41
N LEU A 87 13.87 7.74 -6.70
CA LEU A 87 14.20 8.14 -5.33
C LEU A 87 14.79 9.55 -5.27
N VAL A 88 15.71 9.88 -6.19
CA VAL A 88 16.31 11.23 -6.23
C VAL A 88 15.26 12.28 -6.54
N VAL A 89 14.40 12.06 -7.54
CA VAL A 89 13.33 13.02 -7.88
C VAL A 89 12.33 13.13 -6.73
N THR A 90 11.93 12.02 -6.11
CA THR A 90 11.02 12.03 -4.97
C THR A 90 11.59 12.83 -3.81
N GLY A 91 12.85 12.62 -3.44
CA GLY A 91 13.52 13.36 -2.38
C GLY A 91 13.70 14.85 -2.71
N LEU A 92 14.09 15.19 -3.94
CA LEU A 92 14.22 16.60 -4.37
C LEU A 92 12.88 17.33 -4.31
N MET A 93 11.78 16.70 -4.73
CA MET A 93 10.43 17.27 -4.58
C MET A 93 10.06 17.50 -3.12
N GLY A 94 10.52 16.64 -2.21
CA GLY A 94 10.34 16.82 -0.76
C GLY A 94 11.00 18.12 -0.26
N PHE A 95 12.21 18.46 -0.72
CA PHE A 95 12.85 19.73 -0.35
C PHE A 95 12.08 20.95 -0.84
N ILE A 96 11.35 20.86 -1.97
CA ILE A 96 10.51 21.97 -2.45
C ILE A 96 9.40 22.28 -1.46
N LEU A 97 8.88 21.29 -0.72
CA LEU A 97 7.86 21.52 0.31
C LEU A 97 8.33 22.49 1.42
N LEU A 98 9.63 22.53 1.72
CA LEU A 98 10.18 23.45 2.73
C LEU A 98 10.02 24.93 2.33
N LEU A 99 9.93 25.22 1.03
CA LEU A 99 9.68 26.56 0.50
C LEU A 99 8.21 26.98 0.62
N ARG A 100 7.32 26.08 1.11
CA ARG A 100 5.87 26.28 1.18
C ARG A 100 5.25 26.70 -0.15
N PRO A 101 5.39 25.87 -1.19
CA PRO A 101 4.88 26.22 -2.49
C PRO A 101 3.34 26.37 -2.47
N PRO A 102 2.77 27.14 -3.41
CA PRO A 102 1.32 27.29 -3.52
C PRO A 102 0.65 25.97 -3.92
N TYR A 103 -0.65 25.86 -3.65
CA TYR A 103 -1.45 24.64 -3.86
C TYR A 103 -1.27 23.96 -5.24
N PRO A 104 -1.24 24.67 -6.40
CA PRO A 104 -1.02 24.03 -7.69
C PRO A 104 0.33 23.28 -7.78
N VAL A 105 1.37 23.81 -7.13
CA VAL A 105 2.69 23.15 -7.10
C VAL A 105 2.65 21.91 -6.18
N LEU A 106 1.94 21.99 -5.04
CA LEU A 106 1.70 20.82 -4.20
C LEU A 106 0.99 19.70 -4.97
N LEU A 107 -0.01 20.06 -5.76
CA LEU A 107 -0.77 19.11 -6.59
C LEU A 107 0.16 18.44 -7.63
N ALA A 108 1.01 19.24 -8.32
CA ALA A 108 1.98 18.73 -9.26
C ALA A 108 3.02 17.80 -8.62
N ILE A 109 3.51 18.13 -7.41
CA ILE A 109 4.43 17.27 -6.67
C ILE A 109 3.78 15.90 -6.36
N HIS A 110 2.55 15.89 -5.90
CA HIS A 110 1.85 14.62 -5.59
C HIS A 110 1.55 13.80 -6.85
N ALA A 111 1.20 14.44 -7.96
CA ALA A 111 1.07 13.78 -9.26
C ALA A 111 2.39 13.15 -9.73
N LEU A 112 3.51 13.89 -9.61
CA LEU A 112 4.84 13.37 -9.91
C LEU A 112 5.27 12.23 -9.00
N TRP A 113 4.95 12.28 -7.71
CA TRP A 113 5.19 11.18 -6.79
C TRP A 113 4.39 9.93 -7.17
N GLY A 114 3.15 10.07 -7.65
CA GLY A 114 2.36 8.96 -8.20
C GLY A 114 3.04 8.29 -9.40
N ILE A 115 3.65 9.10 -10.28
CA ILE A 115 4.42 8.59 -11.42
C ILE A 115 5.71 7.92 -10.94
N THR A 116 6.53 8.62 -10.16
CA THR A 116 7.87 8.13 -9.79
C THR A 116 7.82 6.86 -8.95
N SER A 117 6.91 6.76 -8.00
CA SER A 117 6.82 5.60 -7.11
C SER A 117 6.35 4.32 -7.81
N ILE A 118 5.53 4.42 -8.86
CA ILE A 118 4.96 3.26 -9.54
C ILE A 118 5.63 3.00 -10.90
N LEU A 119 5.71 4.02 -11.75
CA LEU A 119 6.24 3.85 -13.12
C LEU A 119 7.72 3.48 -13.09
N THR A 120 8.52 4.22 -12.32
CA THR A 120 9.97 4.11 -12.36
C THR A 120 10.56 3.33 -11.19
N PHE A 121 9.84 3.20 -10.06
CA PHE A 121 10.39 2.50 -8.90
C PHE A 121 9.90 1.06 -8.77
N TRP A 122 8.58 0.84 -8.60
CA TRP A 122 8.05 -0.46 -8.18
C TRP A 122 8.41 -1.60 -9.15
N ASN A 123 8.16 -1.42 -10.45
CA ASN A 123 8.44 -2.46 -11.43
C ASN A 123 9.95 -2.72 -11.60
N ALA A 124 10.76 -1.66 -11.53
CA ALA A 124 12.22 -1.78 -11.55
C ALA A 124 12.76 -2.50 -10.31
N LEU A 125 12.18 -2.25 -9.13
CA LEU A 125 12.50 -2.92 -7.88
C LEU A 125 12.20 -4.43 -7.97
N ILE A 126 11.02 -4.82 -8.47
CA ILE A 126 10.68 -6.23 -8.68
C ILE A 126 11.68 -6.91 -9.61
N LYS A 127 12.04 -6.25 -10.71
CA LYS A 127 13.06 -6.74 -11.65
C LYS A 127 14.43 -6.90 -10.97
N ALA A 128 14.84 -5.92 -10.17
CA ALA A 128 16.09 -5.97 -9.41
C ALA A 128 16.09 -7.14 -8.41
N LEU A 129 15.02 -7.35 -7.66
CA LEU A 129 14.89 -8.48 -6.71
C LEU A 129 15.02 -9.82 -7.42
N ARG A 130 14.36 -9.99 -8.56
CA ARG A 130 14.48 -11.23 -9.36
C ARG A 130 15.89 -11.46 -9.87
N SER A 131 16.63 -10.40 -10.18
CA SER A 131 17.97 -10.47 -10.73
C SER A 131 19.05 -10.87 -9.73
N ILE A 132 18.86 -10.59 -8.44
CA ILE A 132 19.85 -10.87 -7.37
C ILE A 132 19.74 -12.29 -6.78
N ALA A 133 18.77 -13.08 -7.20
CA ALA A 133 18.51 -14.44 -6.73
C ALA A 133 18.47 -15.43 -7.89
N SER A 134 18.81 -16.69 -7.64
CA SER A 134 18.63 -17.79 -8.58
C SER A 134 17.16 -18.24 -8.65
N SER A 135 16.82 -19.10 -9.60
CA SER A 135 15.44 -19.56 -9.82
C SER A 135 14.85 -20.26 -8.60
N ASP A 136 15.66 -21.04 -7.89
CA ASP A 136 15.30 -21.75 -6.65
C ASP A 136 15.25 -20.85 -5.41
N GLU A 137 15.83 -19.65 -5.45
CA GLU A 137 15.85 -18.67 -4.36
C GLU A 137 14.76 -17.60 -4.49
N GLN A 138 13.92 -17.59 -5.55
CA GLN A 138 12.94 -16.52 -5.79
C GLN A 138 11.96 -16.34 -4.62
N GLY A 139 11.41 -17.42 -4.10
CA GLY A 139 10.51 -17.33 -2.92
C GLY A 139 11.21 -16.73 -1.70
N ARG A 140 12.47 -17.09 -1.47
CA ARG A 140 13.27 -16.57 -0.36
C ARG A 140 13.58 -15.08 -0.51
N VAL A 141 13.96 -14.60 -1.69
CA VAL A 141 14.28 -13.18 -1.90
C VAL A 141 13.08 -12.30 -1.68
N PHE A 142 11.90 -12.68 -2.20
CA PHE A 142 10.67 -11.91 -1.97
C PHE A 142 10.20 -11.95 -0.52
N GLY A 143 10.31 -13.09 0.15
CA GLY A 143 10.00 -13.22 1.58
C GLY A 143 10.90 -12.35 2.44
N LEU A 144 12.22 -12.36 2.21
CA LEU A 144 13.19 -11.53 2.91
C LEU A 144 12.97 -10.03 2.60
N PHE A 145 12.64 -9.70 1.35
CA PHE A 145 12.32 -8.33 0.94
C PHE A 145 11.08 -7.80 1.69
N GLU A 146 9.97 -8.52 1.67
CA GLU A 146 8.74 -8.07 2.36
C GLU A 146 8.94 -7.99 3.89
N GLY A 147 9.65 -8.95 4.47
CA GLY A 147 10.03 -8.91 5.88
C GLY A 147 10.93 -7.73 6.21
N GLY A 148 11.99 -7.51 5.43
CA GLY A 148 12.93 -6.41 5.59
C GLY A 148 12.26 -5.05 5.40
N ARG A 149 11.38 -4.92 4.41
CA ARG A 149 10.55 -3.73 4.18
C ARG A 149 9.62 -3.46 5.37
N GLY A 150 9.00 -4.51 5.91
CA GLY A 150 8.16 -4.41 7.10
C GLY A 150 8.92 -3.91 8.32
N ILE A 151 10.09 -4.48 8.60
CA ILE A 151 10.98 -4.04 9.69
C ILE A 151 11.41 -2.58 9.49
N THR A 152 11.81 -2.22 8.27
CA THR A 152 12.18 -0.84 7.94
C THR A 152 11.04 0.13 8.21
N ASN A 153 9.81 -0.21 7.81
CA ASN A 153 8.63 0.62 8.08
C ASN A 153 8.36 0.79 9.58
N MET A 154 8.53 -0.27 10.38
CA MET A 154 8.37 -0.19 11.84
C MET A 154 9.42 0.70 12.48
N VAL A 155 10.68 0.52 12.12
CA VAL A 155 11.80 1.30 12.67
C VAL A 155 11.71 2.77 12.26
N GLN A 156 11.52 3.04 10.98
CA GLN A 156 11.45 4.42 10.48
C GLN A 156 10.24 5.18 11.05
N SER A 157 9.09 4.53 11.20
CA SER A 157 7.91 5.17 11.79
C SER A 157 8.12 5.52 13.27
N ALA A 158 8.76 4.65 14.04
CA ALA A 158 9.12 4.92 15.43
C ALA A 158 10.09 6.10 15.54
N LEU A 159 11.15 6.10 14.71
CA LEU A 159 12.16 7.16 14.69
C LEU A 159 11.55 8.51 14.27
N MET A 160 10.71 8.54 13.24
CA MET A 160 10.08 9.77 12.76
C MET A 160 9.06 10.31 13.76
N LEU A 161 8.29 9.44 14.42
CA LEU A 161 7.36 9.86 15.46
C LEU A 161 8.12 10.45 16.67
N ALA A 162 9.22 9.82 17.08
CA ALA A 162 10.06 10.32 18.16
C ALA A 162 10.70 11.67 17.80
N ALA A 163 11.26 11.81 16.58
CA ALA A 163 11.85 13.06 16.10
C ALA A 163 10.78 14.18 16.02
N PHE A 164 9.62 13.89 15.43
CA PHE A 164 8.49 14.83 15.38
C PHE A 164 8.08 15.27 16.79
N GLY A 165 7.86 14.33 17.70
CA GLY A 165 7.43 14.61 19.06
C GLY A 165 8.45 15.46 19.84
N PHE A 166 9.75 15.10 19.78
CA PHE A 166 10.81 15.83 20.44
C PHE A 166 10.97 17.27 19.91
N ILE A 167 11.02 17.44 18.59
CA ILE A 167 11.17 18.77 17.97
C ILE A 167 9.92 19.61 18.17
N SER A 168 8.73 19.02 18.07
CA SER A 168 7.46 19.73 18.28
C SER A 168 7.33 20.22 19.72
N ALA A 169 7.73 19.44 20.70
CA ALA A 169 7.71 19.84 22.11
C ALA A 169 8.71 20.94 22.44
N LYS A 170 9.89 20.93 21.79
CA LYS A 170 10.97 21.90 22.05
C LYS A 170 10.79 23.21 21.29
N PHE A 171 10.20 23.18 20.09
CA PHE A 171 10.10 24.35 19.20
C PHE A 171 8.65 24.60 18.74
N SER A 172 8.14 23.78 17.82
CA SER A 172 6.77 23.85 17.30
C SER A 172 6.44 22.64 16.44
N SER A 173 5.15 22.30 16.27
CA SER A 173 4.71 21.25 15.35
C SER A 173 5.20 21.49 13.92
N LYS A 174 5.27 22.75 13.48
CA LYS A 174 5.83 23.13 12.18
C LYS A 174 7.29 22.73 12.05
N ALA A 175 8.12 22.98 13.07
CA ALA A 175 9.52 22.56 13.07
C ALA A 175 9.64 21.03 13.06
N GLY A 176 8.78 20.34 13.84
CA GLY A 176 8.67 18.88 13.80
C GLY A 176 8.35 18.35 12.40
N LEU A 177 7.37 18.93 11.72
CA LEU A 177 6.98 18.54 10.37
C LEU A 177 8.10 18.79 9.35
N PHE A 178 8.78 19.93 9.43
CA PHE A 178 9.95 20.21 8.58
C PHE A 178 11.08 19.21 8.79
N THR A 179 11.32 18.78 10.05
CA THR A 179 12.30 17.74 10.34
C THR A 179 11.95 16.43 9.64
N VAL A 180 10.70 16.00 9.69
CA VAL A 180 10.23 14.79 8.99
C VAL A 180 10.46 14.90 7.49
N ILE A 181 10.08 16.04 6.87
CA ILE A 181 10.27 16.29 5.43
C ILE A 181 11.77 16.23 5.06
N ILE A 182 12.63 16.90 5.82
CA ILE A 182 14.08 16.93 5.56
C ILE A 182 14.66 15.52 5.64
N VAL A 183 14.33 14.78 6.70
CA VAL A 183 14.89 13.44 6.92
C VAL A 183 14.45 12.48 5.82
N TYR A 184 13.16 12.43 5.47
CA TYR A 184 12.68 11.59 4.37
C TYR A 184 13.29 11.98 3.03
N SER A 185 13.38 13.29 2.73
CA SER A 185 13.97 13.78 1.50
C SER A 185 15.45 13.40 1.37
N LEU A 186 16.23 13.54 2.46
CA LEU A 186 17.63 13.13 2.50
C LEU A 186 17.79 11.64 2.31
N ILE A 187 16.98 10.83 3.01
CA ILE A 187 17.04 9.37 2.93
C ILE A 187 16.75 8.91 1.50
N ASP A 188 15.72 9.46 0.84
CA ASP A 188 15.39 9.10 -0.55
C ASP A 188 16.53 9.43 -1.51
N VAL A 189 17.14 10.62 -1.41
CA VAL A 189 18.29 11.00 -2.25
C VAL A 189 19.48 10.07 -1.99
N ILE A 190 19.82 9.81 -0.70
CA ILE A 190 20.93 8.93 -0.33
C ILE A 190 20.69 7.50 -0.84
N LEU A 191 19.49 6.95 -0.67
CA LEU A 191 19.14 5.62 -1.17
C LEU A 191 19.21 5.55 -2.70
N GLY A 192 18.77 6.59 -3.39
CA GLY A 192 18.91 6.68 -4.85
C GLY A 192 20.40 6.62 -5.28
N LEU A 193 21.27 7.34 -4.60
CA LEU A 193 22.71 7.30 -4.83
C LEU A 193 23.33 5.96 -4.46
N LEU A 194 22.92 5.36 -3.33
CA LEU A 194 23.38 4.02 -2.93
C LEU A 194 23.00 2.97 -3.98
N ILE A 195 21.79 2.99 -4.51
CA ILE A 195 21.38 2.10 -5.61
C ILE A 195 22.25 2.36 -6.84
N PHE A 196 22.51 3.63 -7.19
CA PHE A 196 23.32 3.95 -8.36
C PHE A 196 24.74 3.39 -8.28
N PHE A 197 25.37 3.46 -7.12
CA PHE A 197 26.76 3.02 -6.96
C PHE A 197 26.91 1.52 -6.60
N PHE A 198 26.00 0.99 -5.80
CA PHE A 198 26.15 -0.37 -5.24
C PHE A 198 25.30 -1.44 -5.90
N TYR A 199 24.18 -1.11 -6.54
CA TYR A 199 23.42 -2.11 -7.28
C TYR A 199 24.07 -2.39 -8.63
N LYS A 200 24.66 -3.58 -8.73
CA LYS A 200 25.23 -4.08 -9.99
C LYS A 200 24.12 -4.74 -10.80
N GLU A 201 23.67 -4.07 -11.84
CA GLU A 201 22.67 -4.63 -12.75
C GLU A 201 23.30 -5.73 -13.60
N PRO A 202 22.66 -6.92 -13.74
CA PRO A 202 23.06 -7.90 -14.76
C PRO A 202 22.97 -7.29 -16.16
N GLU A 203 23.64 -7.91 -17.14
CA GLU A 203 23.58 -7.46 -18.53
C GLU A 203 22.11 -7.22 -18.95
N PHE A 204 21.83 -5.99 -19.35
CA PHE A 204 20.49 -5.56 -19.71
C PHE A 204 20.20 -5.99 -21.15
N HIS A 205 19.34 -6.99 -21.30
CA HIS A 205 18.80 -7.39 -22.60
C HIS A 205 17.42 -6.74 -22.76
N ARG A 206 17.30 -5.90 -23.79
CA ARG A 206 16.02 -5.24 -24.12
C ARG A 206 15.05 -6.31 -24.63
N GLU A 207 13.99 -6.57 -23.86
CA GLU A 207 12.92 -7.45 -24.34
C GLU A 207 12.08 -6.72 -25.40
N THR A 208 11.89 -7.39 -26.56
CA THR A 208 11.11 -6.86 -27.69
C THR A 208 9.67 -7.43 -27.74
N LYS A 209 9.23 -8.09 -26.67
CA LYS A 209 7.88 -8.66 -26.61
C LYS A 209 6.79 -7.61 -26.73
N ALA A 210 5.68 -7.98 -27.36
CA ALA A 210 4.48 -7.15 -27.42
C ALA A 210 4.01 -6.82 -25.99
N LEU A 211 3.65 -5.55 -25.76
CA LEU A 211 3.23 -5.01 -24.46
C LEU A 211 2.02 -5.73 -23.87
N VAL A 212 1.13 -6.25 -24.72
CA VAL A 212 -0.13 -6.85 -24.32
C VAL A 212 -0.45 -8.01 -25.25
N ASP A 213 -0.69 -9.18 -24.68
CA ASP A 213 -1.31 -10.30 -25.39
C ASP A 213 -2.81 -10.04 -25.47
N VAL A 214 -3.26 -9.46 -26.59
CA VAL A 214 -4.66 -9.06 -26.80
C VAL A 214 -5.63 -10.23 -26.68
N PRO A 215 -5.36 -11.44 -27.19
CA PRO A 215 -6.17 -12.63 -26.97
C PRO A 215 -6.36 -12.96 -25.48
N GLN A 216 -5.29 -13.01 -24.70
CA GLN A 216 -5.33 -13.27 -23.25
C GLN A 216 -6.08 -12.15 -22.51
N LEU A 217 -5.83 -10.89 -22.87
CA LEU A 217 -6.54 -9.74 -22.30
C LEU A 217 -8.06 -9.86 -22.50
N LYS A 218 -8.50 -10.15 -23.73
CA LYS A 218 -9.93 -10.36 -24.05
C LYS A 218 -10.52 -11.54 -23.28
N ARG A 219 -9.75 -12.62 -23.09
CA ARG A 219 -10.19 -13.80 -22.33
C ARG A 219 -10.44 -13.43 -20.87
N VAL A 220 -9.49 -12.77 -20.20
CA VAL A 220 -9.60 -12.36 -18.81
C VAL A 220 -10.75 -11.36 -18.61
N LEU A 221 -10.88 -10.35 -19.48
CA LEU A 221 -11.96 -9.35 -19.38
C LEU A 221 -13.37 -9.95 -19.57
N LYS A 222 -13.50 -11.05 -20.30
CA LYS A 222 -14.77 -11.76 -20.49
C LYS A 222 -15.15 -12.65 -19.31
N MET A 223 -14.24 -12.96 -18.40
CA MET A 223 -14.52 -13.77 -17.21
C MET A 223 -15.34 -12.96 -16.20
N PRO A 224 -16.56 -13.40 -15.82
CA PRO A 224 -17.34 -12.70 -14.78
C PRO A 224 -16.67 -12.66 -13.42
N THR A 225 -15.80 -13.64 -13.13
CA THR A 225 -14.98 -13.71 -11.93
C THR A 225 -13.96 -12.56 -11.85
N THR A 226 -13.45 -12.07 -12.99
CA THR A 226 -12.53 -10.92 -13.04
C THR A 226 -13.15 -9.68 -12.42
N TRP A 227 -14.39 -9.37 -12.74
CA TRP A 227 -15.07 -8.17 -12.25
C TRP A 227 -15.44 -8.26 -10.75
N LEU A 228 -15.84 -9.45 -10.28
CA LEU A 228 -16.01 -9.69 -8.84
C LEU A 228 -14.68 -9.53 -8.11
N HIS A 229 -13.60 -10.03 -8.70
CA HIS A 229 -12.26 -9.92 -8.13
C HIS A 229 -11.79 -8.46 -8.06
N VAL A 230 -11.95 -7.70 -9.14
CA VAL A 230 -11.71 -6.23 -9.15
C VAL A 230 -12.47 -5.56 -8.01
N LEU A 231 -13.77 -5.89 -7.86
CA LEU A 231 -14.60 -5.28 -6.81
C LEU A 231 -14.14 -5.66 -5.40
N ILE A 232 -13.73 -6.90 -5.18
CA ILE A 232 -13.17 -7.36 -3.89
C ILE A 232 -11.89 -6.57 -3.57
N ILE A 233 -10.97 -6.44 -4.53
CA ILE A 233 -9.73 -5.67 -4.35
C ILE A 233 -10.06 -4.19 -4.09
N PHE A 234 -10.92 -3.58 -4.90
CA PHE A 234 -11.33 -2.19 -4.76
C PHE A 234 -11.90 -1.90 -3.37
N CYS A 235 -12.84 -2.72 -2.90
CA CYS A 235 -13.49 -2.53 -1.61
C CYS A 235 -12.53 -2.75 -0.41
N SER A 236 -11.65 -3.73 -0.49
CA SER A 236 -10.68 -3.96 0.58
C SER A 236 -9.58 -2.90 0.60
N TYR A 237 -9.12 -2.45 -0.57
CA TYR A 237 -8.11 -1.41 -0.69
C TYR A 237 -8.64 -0.02 -0.32
N ALA A 238 -9.97 0.20 -0.40
CA ALA A 238 -10.60 1.43 0.08
C ALA A 238 -10.24 1.73 1.54
N MET A 239 -10.20 0.72 2.41
CA MET A 239 -9.76 0.91 3.79
C MET A 239 -8.27 1.20 3.89
N CYS A 240 -7.44 0.56 3.07
CA CYS A 240 -5.99 0.83 3.00
C CYS A 240 -5.65 2.27 2.60
N CYS A 241 -6.49 2.90 1.75
CA CYS A 241 -6.33 4.30 1.37
C CYS A 241 -6.93 5.27 2.39
N SER A 242 -7.80 4.79 3.27
CA SER A 242 -8.67 5.64 4.08
C SER A 242 -8.41 5.56 5.59
N TYR A 243 -7.68 4.56 6.08
CA TYR A 243 -7.40 4.45 7.52
C TYR A 243 -6.65 5.67 8.09
N PHE A 244 -5.95 6.41 7.27
CA PHE A 244 -5.25 7.63 7.66
C PHE A 244 -6.18 8.69 8.25
N TYR A 245 -7.46 8.72 7.85
CA TYR A 245 -8.44 9.65 8.39
C TYR A 245 -8.83 9.36 9.85
N LEU A 246 -8.46 8.21 10.40
CA LEU A 246 -8.55 7.92 11.83
C LEU A 246 -7.58 8.80 12.64
N THR A 247 -6.46 9.24 12.04
CA THR A 247 -5.48 10.16 12.66
C THR A 247 -6.13 11.52 13.00
N PRO A 248 -6.60 12.32 12.03
CA PRO A 248 -7.28 13.60 12.34
C PRO A 248 -8.63 13.41 13.04
N TYR A 249 -9.30 12.27 12.88
CA TYR A 249 -10.49 11.96 13.67
C TYR A 249 -10.17 11.82 15.16
N ALA A 250 -9.03 11.22 15.51
CA ALA A 250 -8.59 11.13 16.91
C ALA A 250 -8.39 12.53 17.54
N THR A 251 -7.86 13.49 16.77
CA THR A 251 -7.74 14.88 17.19
C THR A 251 -9.12 15.53 17.31
N ALA A 252 -9.94 15.46 16.28
CA ALA A 252 -11.22 16.16 16.19
C ALA A 252 -12.27 15.64 17.18
N ALA A 253 -12.36 14.33 17.41
CA ALA A 253 -13.38 13.70 18.23
C ALA A 253 -12.95 13.45 19.69
N PHE A 254 -11.67 13.16 19.91
CA PHE A 254 -11.17 12.74 21.23
C PHE A 254 -10.17 13.73 21.83
N GLY A 255 -9.81 14.81 21.12
CA GLY A 255 -8.84 15.79 21.57
C GLY A 255 -7.44 15.21 21.75
N ALA A 256 -7.07 14.23 20.93
CA ALA A 256 -5.73 13.64 20.94
C ALA A 256 -4.70 14.71 20.52
N SER A 257 -3.50 14.65 21.12
CA SER A 257 -2.39 15.48 20.65
C SER A 257 -1.90 15.04 19.27
N ALA A 258 -1.24 15.90 18.52
CA ALA A 258 -0.65 15.59 17.21
C ALA A 258 0.24 14.34 17.23
N VAL A 259 1.02 14.17 18.31
CA VAL A 259 1.88 12.98 18.50
C VAL A 259 1.05 11.71 18.68
N VAL A 260 -0.01 11.75 19.50
CA VAL A 260 -0.91 10.59 19.73
C VAL A 260 -1.66 10.25 18.46
N ALA A 261 -2.14 11.25 17.72
CA ALA A 261 -2.81 11.07 16.44
C ALA A 261 -1.88 10.42 15.39
N ALA A 262 -0.65 10.92 15.26
CA ALA A 262 0.36 10.34 14.37
C ALA A 262 0.71 8.91 14.79
N ALA A 263 0.85 8.64 16.11
CA ALA A 263 1.12 7.30 16.64
C ALA A 263 0.00 6.32 16.27
N LEU A 264 -1.28 6.73 16.29
CA LEU A 264 -2.40 5.91 15.84
C LEU A 264 -2.27 5.54 14.35
N GLY A 265 -1.88 6.49 13.50
CA GLY A 265 -1.62 6.21 12.08
C GLY A 265 -0.50 5.18 11.91
N TYR A 266 0.62 5.37 12.60
CA TYR A 266 1.74 4.42 12.55
C TYR A 266 1.43 3.06 13.20
N PHE A 267 0.50 3.00 14.15
CA PHE A 267 0.05 1.75 14.75
C PHE A 267 -0.42 0.73 13.71
N SER A 268 -1.00 1.19 12.59
CA SER A 268 -1.36 0.33 11.47
C SER A 268 -0.18 -0.49 10.95
N GLN A 269 1.03 0.07 10.90
CA GLN A 269 2.21 -0.62 10.40
C GLN A 269 2.63 -1.80 11.29
N TYR A 270 2.38 -1.71 12.60
CA TYR A 270 2.62 -2.80 13.55
C TYR A 270 1.56 -3.91 13.45
N MET A 271 0.33 -3.56 13.02
CA MET A 271 -0.74 -4.53 12.78
C MET A 271 -0.57 -5.30 11.47
N ARG A 272 0.24 -4.79 10.53
CA ARG A 272 0.46 -5.41 9.22
C ARG A 272 1.00 -6.85 9.31
N PRO A 273 2.09 -7.15 10.03
CA PRO A 273 2.58 -8.53 10.17
C PRO A 273 1.50 -9.44 10.78
N ILE A 274 0.80 -8.96 11.81
CA ILE A 274 -0.24 -9.72 12.51
C ILE A 274 -1.35 -10.11 11.52
N GLY A 275 -1.88 -9.14 10.76
CA GLY A 275 -2.93 -9.37 9.78
C GLY A 275 -2.49 -10.32 8.66
N CYS A 276 -1.30 -10.09 8.08
CA CYS A 276 -0.79 -10.90 6.97
C CYS A 276 -0.48 -12.33 7.39
N PHE A 277 0.20 -12.56 8.53
CA PHE A 277 0.52 -13.92 8.98
C PHE A 277 -0.74 -14.67 9.41
N ALA A 278 -1.60 -14.05 10.24
CA ALA A 278 -2.83 -14.67 10.67
C ALA A 278 -3.71 -15.09 9.49
N SER A 279 -3.85 -14.23 8.48
CA SER A 279 -4.66 -14.53 7.29
C SER A 279 -4.06 -15.66 6.44
N GLY A 280 -2.74 -15.71 6.27
CA GLY A 280 -2.06 -16.79 5.55
C GLY A 280 -2.34 -18.15 6.19
N PHE A 281 -2.06 -18.29 7.51
CA PHE A 281 -2.34 -19.53 8.24
C PHE A 281 -3.82 -19.92 8.24
N LEU A 282 -4.71 -18.93 8.32
CA LEU A 282 -6.14 -19.16 8.28
C LEU A 282 -6.60 -19.59 6.89
N ALA A 283 -6.06 -18.98 5.82
CA ALA A 283 -6.37 -19.31 4.44
C ALA A 283 -5.99 -20.77 4.09
N ASP A 284 -4.88 -21.27 4.63
CA ASP A 284 -4.48 -22.66 4.46
C ASP A 284 -5.50 -23.64 5.05
N LYS A 285 -6.21 -23.26 6.14
CA LYS A 285 -7.19 -24.08 6.82
C LYS A 285 -8.59 -23.99 6.23
N ILE A 286 -9.06 -22.77 5.93
CA ILE A 286 -10.47 -22.54 5.56
C ILE A 286 -10.68 -22.03 4.13
N GLY A 287 -9.62 -21.65 3.42
CA GLY A 287 -9.63 -21.07 2.07
C GLY A 287 -9.57 -19.56 2.06
N SER A 288 -8.96 -19.01 0.99
CA SER A 288 -8.62 -17.58 0.87
C SER A 288 -9.85 -16.67 0.83
N SER A 289 -10.90 -17.06 0.08
CA SER A 289 -12.13 -16.27 -0.02
C SER A 289 -12.90 -16.18 1.31
N LYS A 290 -12.88 -17.22 2.14
CA LYS A 290 -13.50 -17.17 3.47
C LYS A 290 -12.76 -16.21 4.39
N VAL A 291 -11.42 -16.18 4.32
CA VAL A 291 -10.60 -15.23 5.08
C VAL A 291 -10.91 -13.80 4.63
N ALA A 292 -11.04 -13.55 3.34
CA ALA A 292 -11.45 -12.25 2.83
C ALA A 292 -12.83 -11.83 3.35
N ALA A 293 -13.82 -12.74 3.37
CA ALA A 293 -15.14 -12.46 3.92
C ALA A 293 -15.11 -12.13 5.43
N ILE A 294 -14.37 -12.90 6.22
CA ILE A 294 -14.17 -12.63 7.67
C ILE A 294 -13.50 -11.26 7.85
N SER A 295 -12.52 -10.93 7.04
CA SER A 295 -11.83 -9.64 7.09
C SER A 295 -12.80 -8.48 6.85
N PHE A 296 -13.70 -8.58 5.85
CA PHE A 296 -14.73 -7.56 5.63
C PHE A 296 -15.69 -7.43 6.81
N ILE A 297 -16.10 -8.54 7.43
CA ILE A 297 -16.97 -8.51 8.62
C ILE A 297 -16.27 -7.77 9.77
N ILE A 298 -15.00 -8.09 10.05
CA ILE A 298 -14.23 -7.43 11.12
C ILE A 298 -14.05 -5.93 10.80
N MET A 299 -13.78 -5.57 9.55
CA MET A 299 -13.69 -4.18 9.13
C MET A 299 -15.00 -3.43 9.38
N ILE A 300 -16.14 -4.00 8.97
CA ILE A 300 -17.46 -3.38 9.17
C ILE A 300 -17.74 -3.19 10.66
N VAL A 301 -17.55 -4.21 11.48
CA VAL A 301 -17.75 -4.13 12.94
C VAL A 301 -16.82 -3.09 13.56
N GLY A 302 -15.55 -3.04 13.14
CA GLY A 302 -14.59 -2.05 13.61
C GLY A 302 -14.98 -0.62 13.23
N ILE A 303 -15.36 -0.38 11.96
CA ILE A 303 -15.79 0.94 11.48
C ILE A 303 -17.06 1.40 12.20
N VAL A 304 -18.07 0.53 12.32
CA VAL A 304 -19.30 0.82 13.05
C VAL A 304 -18.99 1.12 14.52
N GLY A 305 -18.10 0.35 15.14
CA GLY A 305 -17.62 0.59 16.50
C GLY A 305 -16.97 1.97 16.65
N VAL A 306 -16.12 2.39 15.72
CA VAL A 306 -15.52 3.73 15.71
C VAL A 306 -16.59 4.83 15.61
N VAL A 307 -17.57 4.67 14.71
CA VAL A 307 -18.67 5.65 14.51
C VAL A 307 -19.55 5.79 15.75
N LEU A 308 -19.85 4.67 16.42
CA LEU A 308 -20.70 4.62 17.61
C LEU A 308 -19.98 5.04 18.88
N THR A 309 -18.64 5.04 18.91
CA THR A 309 -17.88 5.45 20.09
C THR A 309 -18.13 6.92 20.41
N PRO A 310 -18.52 7.25 21.67
CA PRO A 310 -18.72 8.63 22.10
C PRO A 310 -17.45 9.46 21.94
N ALA A 311 -17.59 10.67 21.40
CA ALA A 311 -16.49 11.61 21.19
C ALA A 311 -16.04 12.23 22.52
N SER A 312 -15.22 11.52 23.29
CA SER A 312 -14.65 12.00 24.56
C SER A 312 -13.24 11.46 24.78
N LYS A 313 -12.40 12.22 25.50
CA LYS A 313 -11.01 11.82 25.81
C LYS A 313 -10.92 10.48 26.53
N SER A 314 -11.88 10.16 27.39
CA SER A 314 -11.93 8.90 28.14
C SER A 314 -12.15 7.67 27.26
N MET A 315 -12.66 7.85 26.03
CA MET A 315 -12.99 6.76 25.09
C MET A 315 -11.92 6.49 24.03
N VAL A 316 -10.76 7.14 24.10
CA VAL A 316 -9.64 6.94 23.17
C VAL A 316 -9.21 5.45 23.12
N TRP A 317 -9.26 4.74 24.25
CA TRP A 317 -8.91 3.31 24.29
C TRP A 317 -9.85 2.45 23.43
N MET A 318 -11.16 2.77 23.38
CA MET A 318 -12.12 2.09 22.49
C MET A 318 -11.76 2.31 21.02
N LEU A 319 -11.38 3.54 20.66
CA LEU A 319 -10.89 3.85 19.32
C LEU A 319 -9.69 2.97 18.97
N LEU A 320 -8.72 2.82 19.89
CA LEU A 320 -7.53 1.96 19.68
C LEU A 320 -7.90 0.50 19.47
N VAL A 321 -8.85 -0.04 20.22
CA VAL A 321 -9.32 -1.44 20.09
C VAL A 321 -9.96 -1.66 18.72
N PHE A 322 -10.87 -0.78 18.28
CA PHE A 322 -11.49 -0.89 16.95
C PHE A 322 -10.48 -0.67 15.83
N CYS A 323 -9.54 0.26 15.99
CA CYS A 323 -8.45 0.47 15.03
C CYS A 323 -7.57 -0.76 14.89
N ALA A 324 -7.25 -1.47 15.97
CA ALA A 324 -6.48 -2.73 15.90
C ALA A 324 -7.19 -3.77 15.03
N GLY A 325 -8.50 -3.96 15.24
CA GLY A 325 -9.34 -4.84 14.42
C GLY A 325 -9.38 -4.43 12.95
N ILE A 326 -9.61 -3.13 12.68
CA ILE A 326 -9.63 -2.57 11.32
C ILE A 326 -8.28 -2.80 10.65
N PHE A 327 -7.16 -2.45 11.27
CA PHE A 327 -5.84 -2.54 10.67
C PHE A 327 -5.42 -3.99 10.41
N ALA A 328 -5.65 -4.90 11.37
CA ALA A 328 -5.36 -6.31 11.18
C ALA A 328 -6.19 -6.92 10.04
N SER A 329 -7.50 -6.64 10.00
CA SER A 329 -8.40 -7.18 8.96
C SER A 329 -8.16 -6.55 7.59
N MET A 330 -7.81 -5.28 7.52
CA MET A 330 -7.42 -4.59 6.28
C MET A 330 -6.20 -5.26 5.63
N TYR A 331 -5.14 -5.53 6.40
CA TYR A 331 -3.96 -6.21 5.88
C TYR A 331 -4.20 -7.70 5.61
N ALA A 332 -5.08 -8.34 6.38
CA ALA A 332 -5.55 -9.69 6.11
C ALA A 332 -6.26 -9.78 4.75
N ALA A 333 -7.19 -8.86 4.47
CA ALA A 333 -7.87 -8.78 3.18
C ALA A 333 -6.88 -8.47 2.04
N GLN A 334 -5.93 -7.54 2.25
CA GLN A 334 -4.92 -7.19 1.26
C GLN A 334 -4.04 -8.39 0.88
N SER A 335 -3.66 -9.23 1.84
CA SER A 335 -2.87 -10.43 1.55
C SER A 335 -3.64 -11.47 0.73
N MET A 336 -4.98 -11.43 0.75
CA MET A 336 -5.83 -12.32 -0.03
C MET A 336 -6.08 -11.82 -1.46
N HIS A 337 -5.70 -10.59 -1.83
CA HIS A 337 -6.00 -9.99 -3.15
C HIS A 337 -5.66 -10.93 -4.32
N PHE A 338 -4.49 -11.54 -4.28
CA PHE A 338 -4.06 -12.44 -5.34
C PHE A 338 -4.17 -13.92 -4.96
N ALA A 339 -4.26 -14.23 -3.66
CA ALA A 339 -4.44 -15.60 -3.20
C ALA A 339 -5.77 -16.24 -3.63
N ILE A 340 -6.81 -15.42 -3.83
CA ILE A 340 -8.11 -15.90 -4.32
C ILE A 340 -8.10 -16.22 -5.82
N MET A 341 -7.05 -15.86 -6.59
CA MET A 341 -6.97 -16.18 -8.03
C MET A 341 -7.04 -17.67 -8.29
N GLU A 342 -6.45 -18.50 -7.41
CA GLU A 342 -6.48 -19.96 -7.52
C GLU A 342 -7.90 -20.51 -7.52
N GLU A 343 -8.81 -19.85 -6.78
CA GLU A 343 -10.22 -20.20 -6.69
C GLU A 343 -11.03 -19.74 -7.93
N GLY A 344 -10.52 -18.78 -8.70
CA GLY A 344 -11.23 -18.09 -9.78
C GLY A 344 -11.04 -18.70 -11.17
N ASP A 345 -10.42 -19.88 -11.28
CA ASP A 345 -10.15 -20.57 -12.55
C ASP A 345 -9.33 -19.74 -13.57
N TYR A 346 -8.47 -18.84 -13.09
CA TYR A 346 -7.57 -18.14 -13.97
C TYR A 346 -6.52 -19.12 -14.53
N PRO A 347 -6.38 -19.24 -15.86
CA PRO A 347 -5.31 -20.08 -16.43
C PRO A 347 -3.95 -19.55 -15.99
N LEU A 348 -3.03 -20.45 -15.62
CA LEU A 348 -1.68 -20.08 -15.18
C LEU A 348 -0.96 -19.17 -16.19
N GLU A 349 -1.15 -19.42 -17.47
CA GLU A 349 -0.63 -18.61 -18.57
C GLU A 349 -1.16 -17.16 -18.60
N CYS A 350 -2.37 -16.93 -18.03
CA CYS A 350 -3.01 -15.63 -17.98
C CYS A 350 -2.77 -14.88 -16.66
N THR A 351 -2.02 -15.44 -15.70
CA THR A 351 -1.80 -14.84 -14.39
C THR A 351 -1.23 -13.42 -14.47
N GLY A 352 -0.23 -13.20 -15.31
CA GLY A 352 0.37 -11.87 -15.52
C GLY A 352 -0.64 -10.88 -16.10
N THR A 353 -1.39 -11.28 -17.12
CA THR A 353 -2.43 -10.45 -17.75
C THR A 353 -3.56 -10.15 -16.79
N ALA A 354 -4.00 -11.13 -15.98
CA ALA A 354 -5.02 -10.93 -14.96
C ALA A 354 -4.54 -9.92 -13.90
N THR A 355 -3.33 -10.07 -13.39
CA THR A 355 -2.75 -9.13 -12.41
C THR A 355 -2.62 -7.71 -13.00
N ALA A 356 -2.24 -7.58 -14.26
CA ALA A 356 -2.15 -6.29 -14.96
C ALA A 356 -3.50 -5.57 -15.12
N ILE A 357 -4.62 -6.30 -15.05
CA ILE A 357 -5.98 -5.74 -15.05
C ILE A 357 -6.44 -5.48 -13.61
N LEU A 358 -6.30 -6.48 -12.75
CA LEU A 358 -6.81 -6.48 -11.39
C LEU A 358 -6.19 -5.36 -10.55
N THR A 359 -4.86 -5.15 -10.69
CA THR A 359 -4.12 -4.16 -9.87
C THR A 359 -4.58 -2.73 -10.15
N PRO A 360 -4.50 -2.18 -11.38
CA PRO A 360 -4.86 -0.79 -11.59
C PRO A 360 -6.36 -0.52 -11.37
N LEU A 361 -7.23 -1.47 -11.73
CA LEU A 361 -8.67 -1.31 -11.51
C LEU A 361 -9.05 -1.46 -10.03
N GLY A 362 -8.51 -2.44 -9.33
CA GLY A 362 -8.76 -2.64 -7.91
C GLY A 362 -8.19 -1.50 -7.05
N TYR A 363 -7.03 -0.99 -7.39
CA TYR A 363 -6.38 0.11 -6.66
C TYR A 363 -6.86 1.50 -7.09
N SER A 364 -7.76 1.59 -8.09
CA SER A 364 -8.32 2.87 -8.54
C SER A 364 -9.06 3.65 -7.46
N VAL A 365 -9.49 2.98 -6.39
CA VAL A 365 -10.08 3.63 -5.22
C VAL A 365 -9.16 4.66 -4.57
N GLU A 366 -7.85 4.55 -4.74
CA GLU A 366 -6.86 5.55 -4.27
C GLU A 366 -7.05 6.93 -4.92
N PHE A 367 -7.64 6.97 -6.11
CA PHE A 367 -8.07 8.21 -6.74
C PHE A 367 -9.35 8.80 -6.09
N PHE A 368 -10.32 7.94 -5.77
CA PHE A 368 -11.65 8.42 -5.32
C PHE A 368 -11.72 8.68 -3.82
N ALA A 369 -11.16 7.78 -3.00
CA ALA A 369 -11.35 7.80 -1.55
C ALA A 369 -10.86 9.10 -0.87
N PRO A 370 -9.67 9.66 -1.19
CA PRO A 370 -9.20 10.90 -0.59
C PRO A 370 -10.09 12.10 -0.94
N MET A 371 -10.60 12.18 -2.18
CA MET A 371 -11.50 13.26 -2.60
C MET A 371 -12.84 13.18 -1.86
N VAL A 372 -13.42 11.98 -1.78
CA VAL A 372 -14.68 11.76 -1.04
C VAL A 372 -14.52 12.15 0.44
N ALA A 373 -13.42 11.74 1.06
CA ALA A 373 -13.11 12.12 2.43
C ALA A 373 -13.01 13.63 2.58
N GLY A 374 -12.22 14.31 1.75
CA GLY A 374 -12.04 15.75 1.80
C GLY A 374 -13.37 16.52 1.69
N VAL A 375 -14.22 16.14 0.74
CA VAL A 375 -15.56 16.73 0.57
C VAL A 375 -16.44 16.47 1.81
N CYS A 376 -16.40 15.27 2.39
CA CYS A 376 -17.16 14.98 3.62
C CYS A 376 -16.69 15.87 4.78
N LEU A 377 -15.39 16.05 4.95
CA LEU A 377 -14.82 16.82 6.04
C LEU A 377 -15.08 18.32 5.91
N ASP A 378 -15.13 18.86 4.70
CA ASP A 378 -15.44 20.27 4.47
C ASP A 378 -16.96 20.54 4.57
N LYS A 379 -17.80 19.57 4.15
CA LYS A 379 -19.26 19.73 4.17
C LYS A 379 -19.86 19.60 5.56
N TRP A 380 -19.34 18.72 6.39
CA TRP A 380 -19.83 18.48 7.76
C TRP A 380 -18.72 18.80 8.76
N ALA A 381 -18.92 19.87 9.53
CA ALA A 381 -17.92 20.34 10.48
C ALA A 381 -17.62 19.35 11.62
N GLY A 382 -16.36 19.34 12.07
CA GLY A 382 -15.91 18.57 13.23
C GLY A 382 -15.99 17.04 13.04
N PRO A 383 -16.26 16.27 14.10
CA PRO A 383 -16.27 14.81 14.05
C PRO A 383 -17.32 14.21 13.11
N THR A 384 -18.37 14.97 12.77
CA THR A 384 -19.47 14.49 11.92
C THR A 384 -19.00 14.16 10.51
N GLY A 385 -18.14 14.98 9.92
CA GLY A 385 -17.60 14.74 8.58
C GLY A 385 -16.86 13.39 8.49
N TYR A 386 -16.05 13.09 9.52
CA TYR A 386 -15.36 11.79 9.62
C TYR A 386 -16.33 10.63 9.76
N LYS A 387 -17.36 10.76 10.61
CA LYS A 387 -18.37 9.71 10.80
C LYS A 387 -19.15 9.43 9.53
N VAL A 388 -19.53 10.46 8.76
CA VAL A 388 -20.18 10.28 7.45
C VAL A 388 -19.25 9.54 6.50
N PHE A 389 -17.99 9.93 6.41
CA PHE A 389 -17.02 9.23 5.58
C PHE A 389 -16.82 7.77 6.01
N PHE A 390 -16.74 7.49 7.30
CA PHE A 390 -16.64 6.11 7.82
C PHE A 390 -17.89 5.28 7.53
N CYS A 391 -19.10 5.88 7.56
CA CYS A 391 -20.32 5.20 7.13
C CYS A 391 -20.27 4.82 5.63
N ILE A 392 -19.72 5.70 4.78
CA ILE A 392 -19.49 5.36 3.35
C ILE A 392 -18.52 4.19 3.24
N LEU A 393 -17.41 4.20 4.00
CA LEU A 393 -16.45 3.08 4.01
C LEU A 393 -17.05 1.77 4.50
N ALA A 394 -17.93 1.82 5.52
CA ALA A 394 -18.66 0.64 5.97
C ALA A 394 -19.57 0.09 4.86
N GLY A 395 -20.23 0.96 4.09
CA GLY A 395 -21.01 0.59 2.92
C GLY A 395 -20.14 -0.06 1.83
N VAL A 396 -18.97 0.51 1.54
CA VAL A 396 -18.00 -0.06 0.58
C VAL A 396 -17.50 -1.42 1.06
N ALA A 397 -17.18 -1.58 2.37
CA ALA A 397 -16.81 -2.89 2.93
C ALA A 397 -17.96 -3.89 2.84
N GLY A 398 -19.21 -3.44 3.01
CA GLY A 398 -20.43 -4.26 2.79
C GLY A 398 -20.55 -4.75 1.35
N LEU A 399 -20.30 -3.88 0.37
CA LEU A 399 -20.23 -4.28 -1.05
C LEU A 399 -19.12 -5.29 -1.30
N GLY A 400 -17.95 -5.12 -0.66
CA GLY A 400 -16.85 -6.07 -0.74
C GLY A 400 -17.22 -7.45 -0.15
N LEU A 401 -17.93 -7.46 0.96
CA LEU A 401 -18.46 -8.70 1.55
C LEU A 401 -19.43 -9.39 0.59
N ILE A 402 -20.39 -8.66 0.03
CA ILE A 402 -21.36 -9.19 -0.95
C ILE A 402 -20.62 -9.75 -2.18
N ALA A 403 -19.66 -9.01 -2.73
CA ALA A 403 -18.85 -9.47 -3.86
C ALA A 403 -18.07 -10.76 -3.51
N THR A 404 -17.54 -10.86 -2.30
CA THR A 404 -16.83 -12.06 -1.83
C THR A 404 -17.78 -13.25 -1.67
N LEU A 405 -18.98 -13.04 -1.16
CA LEU A 405 -20.01 -14.10 -1.07
C LEU A 405 -20.46 -14.60 -2.44
N LEU A 406 -20.66 -13.67 -3.39
CA LEU A 406 -20.96 -14.01 -4.79
C LEU A 406 -19.81 -14.76 -5.46
N TRP A 407 -18.55 -14.34 -5.18
CA TRP A 407 -17.36 -15.06 -5.61
C TRP A 407 -17.39 -16.50 -5.08
N MET A 408 -17.62 -16.66 -3.78
CA MET A 408 -17.68 -17.98 -3.14
C MET A 408 -18.78 -18.86 -3.70
N ALA A 409 -19.92 -18.30 -4.10
CA ALA A 409 -21.00 -19.03 -4.74
C ALA A 409 -20.60 -19.50 -6.15
N LYS A 410 -19.97 -18.59 -6.95
CA LYS A 410 -19.54 -18.91 -8.33
C LYS A 410 -18.37 -19.88 -8.41
N THR A 411 -17.49 -19.87 -7.42
CA THR A 411 -16.26 -20.70 -7.40
C THR A 411 -16.41 -21.95 -6.52
N LYS A 412 -17.63 -22.35 -6.17
CA LYS A 412 -17.91 -23.42 -5.22
C LYS A 412 -17.25 -24.74 -5.60
N ASP A 413 -17.39 -25.16 -6.85
CA ASP A 413 -16.88 -26.44 -7.34
C ASP A 413 -15.35 -26.44 -7.36
N ARG A 414 -14.75 -25.39 -7.88
CA ARG A 414 -13.29 -25.24 -7.89
C ARG A 414 -12.69 -25.24 -6.48
N ARG A 415 -13.33 -24.55 -5.53
CA ARG A 415 -12.89 -24.57 -4.12
C ARG A 415 -13.03 -25.94 -3.46
N ALA A 416 -14.03 -26.73 -3.86
CA ALA A 416 -14.18 -28.11 -3.39
C ALA A 416 -13.06 -29.00 -3.91
N GLU A 417 -12.68 -28.88 -5.19
CA GLU A 417 -11.53 -29.56 -5.80
C GLU A 417 -10.21 -29.21 -5.08
N LEU A 418 -9.95 -27.93 -4.87
CA LEU A 418 -8.75 -27.47 -4.16
C LEU A 418 -8.70 -27.99 -2.71
N ALA A 419 -9.83 -28.06 -2.03
CA ALA A 419 -9.91 -28.62 -0.68
C ALA A 419 -9.66 -30.14 -0.66
N ALA A 420 -10.10 -30.87 -1.67
CA ALA A 420 -9.86 -32.30 -1.83
C ALA A 420 -8.37 -32.60 -2.11
N SER A 421 -7.75 -31.84 -3.04
CA SER A 421 -6.33 -32.01 -3.37
C SER A 421 -5.39 -31.75 -2.17
N LYS A 422 -5.69 -30.72 -1.36
CA LYS A 422 -4.96 -30.42 -0.12
C LYS A 422 -5.07 -31.54 0.92
N LYS A 423 -6.21 -32.24 1.01
CA LYS A 423 -6.40 -33.39 1.92
C LYS A 423 -5.59 -34.60 1.46
N THR A 424 -5.50 -34.84 0.15
CA THR A 424 -4.74 -35.95 -0.41
C THR A 424 -3.23 -35.72 -0.21
N ALA A 425 -2.73 -34.51 -0.47
CA ALA A 425 -1.33 -34.15 -0.25
C ALA A 425 -0.87 -34.22 1.23
N LYS A 426 -1.78 -34.06 2.19
CA LYS A 426 -1.46 -34.23 3.62
C LYS A 426 -1.45 -35.67 4.10
N LYS A 427 -1.99 -36.62 3.31
CA LYS A 427 -2.03 -38.04 3.62
C LYS A 427 -0.91 -38.84 2.97
N ALA A 428 -0.27 -38.28 1.92
CA ALA A 428 0.93 -38.77 1.28
C ALA A 428 2.19 -38.22 2.00
#